data_7a1df0c4002fdbc395b4e2eb50e18039
#
_entry.id   7a1df0c4002fdbc395b4e2eb50e18039
#
_cell.length_a   1.000
_cell.length_b   1.000
_cell.length_c   1.000
_cell.angle_alpha   90.00
_cell.angle_beta   90.00
_cell.angle_gamma   90.00
#
_symmetry.space_group_name_H-M   'P 1'
#
loop_
_entity.id
_entity.type
_entity.pdbx_description
1 polymer ?
#
loop_
_entity_poly.entity_id
_entity_poly.type
_entity_poly.pdbx_seq_one_letter_code
_entity_poly.pdbx_strand_id
1 'polypeptide(L)'
;MGQKVNPHGLRVGVIKDWDSKWYAEADFADFLVEDYNIRTYLKKKLYAAGVSKIEIERASDRVKVIIYTAKPGVVIGKGGAEIEKIKGEVQKFTDKKLVVDIKEVKRPDRDAQLVAENIALQLENRVSFRRAMKSCMGRTMKSGAKGIKTSCSGRLGGADMARTEFYSEGTIPLQTLRADIDYGFAEADTTYGKVGVKVWIYKGEVLPTKEGKEGGTK
;
A
#
# COMPACT_ATOMS: atom_id res chain seq x y z
N MET A 1 22.64 -2.52 -15.52
CA MET A 1 21.17 -2.41 -15.53
C MET A 1 20.77 -1.16 -14.75
N GLY A 2 19.87 -0.32 -15.31
CA GLY A 2 19.45 0.92 -14.66
C GLY A 2 18.58 0.72 -13.42
N GLN A 3 18.49 1.76 -12.60
CA GLN A 3 17.62 1.85 -11.43
C GLN A 3 16.14 1.68 -11.84
N LYS A 4 15.39 0.90 -11.09
CA LYS A 4 13.94 0.72 -11.31
C LYS A 4 13.16 1.80 -10.56
N VAL A 5 12.27 2.47 -11.26
CA VAL A 5 11.35 3.46 -10.69
C VAL A 5 10.18 2.76 -10.00
N ASN A 6 9.58 3.41 -8.98
CA ASN A 6 8.35 2.92 -8.35
C ASN A 6 7.23 2.85 -9.40
N PRO A 7 6.59 1.69 -9.60
CA PRO A 7 5.53 1.52 -10.60
C PRO A 7 4.33 2.44 -10.41
N HIS A 8 4.01 2.78 -9.15
CA HIS A 8 2.92 3.72 -8.84
C HIS A 8 3.27 5.12 -9.34
N GLY A 9 4.46 5.64 -9.00
CA GLY A 9 4.92 6.97 -9.44
C GLY A 9 5.01 7.11 -10.94
N LEU A 10 5.42 6.05 -11.67
CA LEU A 10 5.45 6.05 -13.12
C LEU A 10 4.06 6.20 -13.77
N ARG A 11 2.99 5.80 -13.08
CA ARG A 11 1.61 5.76 -13.56
C ARG A 11 0.72 6.87 -13.01
N VAL A 12 1.24 7.71 -12.16
CA VAL A 12 0.52 8.90 -11.66
C VAL A 12 0.19 9.82 -12.83
N GLY A 13 -1.07 10.28 -12.89
CA GLY A 13 -1.59 11.09 -13.98
C GLY A 13 -1.97 10.31 -15.25
N VAL A 14 -1.71 8.99 -15.34
CA VAL A 14 -2.13 8.11 -16.43
C VAL A 14 -3.28 7.20 -16.00
N ILE A 15 -3.03 6.33 -15.02
CA ILE A 15 -4.02 5.39 -14.48
C ILE A 15 -4.09 5.39 -12.95
N LYS A 16 -3.16 6.03 -12.28
CA LYS A 16 -3.11 6.17 -10.82
C LYS A 16 -3.26 7.63 -10.43
N ASP A 17 -3.78 7.84 -9.24
CA ASP A 17 -3.94 9.15 -8.63
C ASP A 17 -3.06 9.26 -7.38
N TRP A 18 -2.93 10.48 -6.84
CA TRP A 18 -2.18 10.77 -5.63
C TRP A 18 -2.90 10.23 -4.39
N ASP A 19 -2.13 9.85 -3.38
CA ASP A 19 -2.67 9.47 -2.06
C ASP A 19 -3.01 10.71 -1.20
N SER A 20 -2.39 11.85 -1.47
CA SER A 20 -2.74 13.17 -0.90
C SER A 20 -3.45 14.00 -1.96
N LYS A 21 -4.75 14.31 -1.72
CA LYS A 21 -5.62 15.01 -2.66
C LYS A 21 -5.91 16.42 -2.15
N TRP A 22 -4.93 17.30 -2.29
CA TRP A 22 -5.02 18.70 -1.93
C TRP A 22 -3.99 19.53 -2.69
N TYR A 23 -4.23 20.83 -2.72
CA TYR A 23 -3.31 21.82 -3.27
C TYR A 23 -3.09 22.93 -2.24
N ALA A 24 -1.86 23.38 -2.07
CA ALA A 24 -1.48 24.52 -1.23
C ALA A 24 -0.22 25.18 -1.81
N GLU A 25 -0.10 26.49 -1.62
CA GLU A 25 1.09 27.26 -2.01
C GLU A 25 1.96 27.58 -0.79
N ALA A 26 1.47 28.40 0.14
CA ALA A 26 2.21 28.83 1.32
C ALA A 26 2.36 27.69 2.36
N ASP A 27 1.27 27.00 2.66
CA ASP A 27 1.20 25.99 3.74
C ASP A 27 1.60 24.57 3.28
N PHE A 28 2.22 24.44 2.11
CA PHE A 28 2.55 23.14 1.54
C PHE A 28 3.44 22.30 2.45
N ALA A 29 4.47 22.89 3.04
CA ALA A 29 5.41 22.20 3.91
C ALA A 29 4.74 21.66 5.18
N ASP A 30 3.90 22.47 5.81
CA ASP A 30 3.22 22.11 7.05
C ASP A 30 2.21 20.97 6.80
N PHE A 31 1.41 21.08 5.74
CA PHE A 31 0.47 20.00 5.37
C PHE A 31 1.16 18.69 5.01
N LEU A 32 2.33 18.75 4.37
CA LEU A 32 3.11 17.55 4.05
C LEU A 32 3.63 16.86 5.33
N VAL A 33 4.13 17.62 6.29
CA VAL A 33 4.60 17.12 7.59
C VAL A 33 3.45 16.51 8.39
N GLU A 34 2.30 17.21 8.45
CA GLU A 34 1.09 16.67 9.08
C GLU A 34 0.65 15.34 8.46
N ASP A 35 0.56 15.28 7.11
CA ASP A 35 0.17 14.07 6.38
C ASP A 35 1.12 12.91 6.66
N TYR A 36 2.43 13.17 6.70
CA TYR A 36 3.43 12.17 7.02
C TYR A 36 3.25 11.63 8.45
N ASN A 37 3.05 12.51 9.43
CA ASN A 37 2.83 12.14 10.83
C ASN A 37 1.55 11.31 10.99
N ILE A 38 0.45 11.73 10.37
CA ILE A 38 -0.83 11.03 10.38
C ILE A 38 -0.67 9.62 9.79
N ARG A 39 -0.05 9.49 8.61
CA ARG A 39 0.17 8.18 7.96
C ARG A 39 1.03 7.25 8.80
N THR A 40 2.15 7.75 9.29
CA THR A 40 3.09 6.97 10.10
C THR A 40 2.43 6.48 11.39
N TYR A 41 1.71 7.36 12.07
CA TYR A 41 0.99 7.03 13.29
C TYR A 41 -0.10 5.96 13.05
N LEU A 42 -0.97 6.19 12.06
CA LEU A 42 -2.05 5.27 11.72
C LEU A 42 -1.52 3.90 11.26
N LYS A 43 -0.48 3.88 10.42
CA LYS A 43 0.12 2.63 9.96
C LYS A 43 0.69 1.81 11.11
N LYS A 44 1.38 2.46 12.06
CA LYS A 44 1.94 1.80 13.24
C LYS A 44 0.85 1.27 14.18
N LYS A 45 -0.18 2.07 14.46
CA LYS A 45 -1.27 1.70 15.38
C LYS A 45 -2.17 0.61 14.81
N LEU A 46 -2.46 0.66 13.52
CA LEU A 46 -3.38 -0.23 12.83
C LEU A 46 -2.69 -1.37 12.06
N TYR A 47 -1.43 -1.67 12.36
CA TYR A 47 -0.68 -2.70 11.66
C TYR A 47 -1.39 -4.07 11.67
N ALA A 48 -1.98 -4.46 12.80
CA ALA A 48 -2.72 -5.72 12.95
C ALA A 48 -4.03 -5.78 12.13
N ALA A 49 -4.59 -4.62 11.76
CA ALA A 49 -5.79 -4.52 10.93
C ALA A 49 -5.51 -4.72 9.44
N GLY A 50 -4.22 -4.71 9.02
CA GLY A 50 -3.84 -4.83 7.63
C GLY A 50 -4.26 -3.61 6.81
N VAL A 51 -3.62 -2.47 7.05
CA VAL A 51 -3.86 -1.23 6.30
C VAL A 51 -3.07 -1.26 4.99
N SER A 52 -3.77 -1.21 3.87
CA SER A 52 -3.20 -1.17 2.52
C SER A 52 -2.64 0.21 2.19
N LYS A 53 -3.51 1.22 2.18
CA LYS A 53 -3.15 2.61 1.92
C LYS A 53 -4.00 3.58 2.73
N ILE A 54 -3.51 4.81 2.87
CA ILE A 54 -4.20 5.91 3.55
C ILE A 54 -4.23 7.09 2.58
N GLU A 55 -5.43 7.48 2.15
CA GLU A 55 -5.65 8.68 1.34
C GLU A 55 -6.04 9.85 2.25
N ILE A 56 -5.54 11.04 1.97
CA ILE A 56 -5.86 12.26 2.71
C ILE A 56 -6.38 13.31 1.74
N GLU A 57 -7.62 13.75 1.99
CA GLU A 57 -8.27 14.83 1.27
C GLU A 57 -8.36 16.04 2.18
N ARG A 58 -7.89 17.22 1.74
CA ARG A 58 -7.98 18.46 2.51
C ARG A 58 -8.91 19.43 1.83
N ALA A 59 -9.83 19.97 2.60
CA ALA A 59 -10.65 21.13 2.26
C ALA A 59 -10.27 22.30 3.19
N SER A 60 -10.85 23.49 2.96
CA SER A 60 -10.53 24.68 3.75
C SER A 60 -10.62 24.42 5.26
N ASP A 61 -11.70 23.79 5.74
CA ASP A 61 -12.01 23.67 7.16
C ASP A 61 -11.91 22.25 7.72
N ARG A 62 -11.65 21.28 6.87
CA ARG A 62 -11.65 19.85 7.27
C ARG A 62 -10.59 19.03 6.56
N VAL A 63 -10.11 18.02 7.28
CA VAL A 63 -9.22 16.98 6.76
C VAL A 63 -10.00 15.66 6.79
N LYS A 64 -10.10 15.00 5.64
CA LYS A 64 -10.71 13.69 5.52
C LYS A 64 -9.62 12.65 5.31
N VAL A 65 -9.53 11.69 6.21
CA VAL A 65 -8.59 10.56 6.15
C VAL A 65 -9.35 9.30 5.79
N ILE A 66 -9.01 8.70 4.66
CA ILE A 66 -9.64 7.48 4.16
C ILE A 66 -8.65 6.32 4.36
N ILE A 67 -9.04 5.36 5.19
CA ILE A 67 -8.20 4.21 5.55
C ILE A 67 -8.71 2.98 4.79
N TYR A 68 -7.86 2.41 3.93
CA TYR A 68 -8.15 1.14 3.26
C TYR A 68 -7.57 -0.01 4.08
N THR A 69 -8.44 -0.89 4.57
CA THR A 69 -8.06 -1.98 5.47
C THR A 69 -8.67 -3.31 5.05
N ALA A 70 -7.96 -4.41 5.33
CA ALA A 70 -8.48 -5.77 5.14
C ALA A 70 -9.47 -6.18 6.24
N LYS A 71 -9.38 -5.59 7.43
CA LYS A 71 -10.21 -5.94 8.59
C LYS A 71 -10.87 -4.70 9.18
N PRO A 72 -11.93 -4.15 8.55
CA PRO A 72 -12.60 -2.93 9.00
C PRO A 72 -13.15 -3.05 10.43
N GLY A 73 -13.62 -4.22 10.84
CA GLY A 73 -14.15 -4.44 12.18
C GLY A 73 -13.13 -4.19 13.31
N VAL A 74 -11.84 -4.43 13.07
CA VAL A 74 -10.77 -4.15 14.04
C VAL A 74 -10.54 -2.64 14.19
N VAL A 75 -10.66 -1.89 13.09
CA VAL A 75 -10.48 -0.43 13.10
C VAL A 75 -11.66 0.28 13.73
N ILE A 76 -12.88 -0.18 13.44
CA ILE A 76 -14.12 0.41 14.00
C ILE A 76 -14.23 0.08 15.49
N GLY A 77 -13.92 -1.16 15.87
CA GLY A 77 -14.08 -1.66 17.25
C GLY A 77 -15.54 -1.90 17.64
N LYS A 78 -15.75 -2.32 18.86
CA LYS A 78 -17.09 -2.56 19.41
C LYS A 78 -17.83 -1.22 19.56
N GLY A 79 -18.97 -1.08 18.88
CA GLY A 79 -19.80 0.13 18.93
C GLY A 79 -19.12 1.43 18.44
N GLY A 80 -18.02 1.33 17.67
CA GLY A 80 -17.31 2.51 17.17
C GLY A 80 -16.31 3.14 18.15
N ALA A 81 -16.05 2.51 19.29
CA ALA A 81 -15.18 3.09 20.35
C ALA A 81 -13.72 3.28 19.88
N GLU A 82 -13.20 2.36 19.05
CA GLU A 82 -11.81 2.46 18.59
C GLU A 82 -11.62 3.58 17.54
N ILE A 83 -12.57 3.76 16.63
CA ILE A 83 -12.49 4.85 15.63
C ILE A 83 -12.57 6.23 16.30
N GLU A 84 -13.35 6.39 17.38
CA GLU A 84 -13.41 7.65 18.13
C GLU A 84 -12.09 7.95 18.84
N LYS A 85 -11.46 6.94 19.44
CA LYS A 85 -10.13 7.08 20.03
C LYS A 85 -9.09 7.49 18.98
N ILE A 86 -9.08 6.79 17.82
CA ILE A 86 -8.18 7.10 16.71
C ILE A 86 -8.39 8.54 16.24
N LYS A 87 -9.65 8.96 16.08
CA LYS A 87 -10.00 10.33 15.70
C LYS A 87 -9.47 11.35 16.70
N GLY A 88 -9.65 11.12 18.02
CA GLY A 88 -9.15 12.00 19.07
C GLY A 88 -7.62 12.11 19.11
N GLU A 89 -6.91 11.00 18.79
CA GLU A 89 -5.45 10.98 18.75
C GLU A 89 -4.90 11.64 17.48
N VAL A 90 -5.51 11.40 16.33
CA VAL A 90 -5.12 12.02 15.05
C VAL A 90 -5.46 13.53 15.04
N GLN A 91 -6.53 13.95 15.74
CA GLN A 91 -6.88 15.37 15.89
C GLN A 91 -5.76 16.19 16.54
N LYS A 92 -4.84 15.55 17.29
CA LYS A 92 -3.68 16.25 17.88
C LYS A 92 -2.61 16.68 16.87
N PHE A 93 -2.65 16.10 15.66
CA PHE A 93 -1.70 16.43 14.59
C PHE A 93 -2.20 17.52 13.66
N THR A 94 -3.48 17.91 13.74
CA THR A 94 -4.07 18.93 12.87
C THR A 94 -5.07 19.79 13.63
N ASP A 95 -5.06 21.10 13.34
CA ASP A 95 -6.00 22.06 13.92
C ASP A 95 -7.37 22.04 13.24
N LYS A 96 -7.46 21.43 12.03
CA LYS A 96 -8.69 21.36 11.26
C LYS A 96 -9.58 20.20 11.72
N LYS A 97 -10.89 20.32 11.48
CA LYS A 97 -11.85 19.26 11.80
C LYS A 97 -11.55 17.96 11.05
N LEU A 98 -11.30 16.88 11.79
CA LEU A 98 -10.98 15.56 11.23
C LEU A 98 -12.23 14.74 10.94
N VAL A 99 -12.27 14.14 9.76
CA VAL A 99 -13.25 13.10 9.37
C VAL A 99 -12.48 11.84 8.99
N VAL A 100 -12.80 10.72 9.62
CA VAL A 100 -12.19 9.42 9.31
C VAL A 100 -13.20 8.55 8.59
N ASP A 101 -12.83 8.04 7.43
CA ASP A 101 -13.62 7.12 6.61
C ASP A 101 -12.87 5.80 6.46
N ILE A 102 -13.57 4.67 6.53
CA ILE A 102 -12.97 3.33 6.44
C ILE A 102 -13.51 2.64 5.20
N LYS A 103 -12.60 2.20 4.35
CA LYS A 103 -12.93 1.42 3.15
C LYS A 103 -12.35 0.01 3.25
N GLU A 104 -13.17 -0.98 2.99
CA GLU A 104 -12.77 -2.38 3.01
C GLU A 104 -12.01 -2.77 1.73
N VAL A 105 -10.89 -3.48 1.90
CA VAL A 105 -10.18 -4.16 0.82
C VAL A 105 -10.74 -5.57 0.67
N LYS A 106 -11.68 -5.75 -0.28
CA LYS A 106 -12.41 -7.02 -0.49
C LYS A 106 -11.49 -8.23 -0.81
N ARG A 107 -10.34 -8.00 -1.43
CA ARG A 107 -9.39 -9.05 -1.83
C ARG A 107 -7.97 -8.72 -1.35
N PRO A 108 -7.64 -8.98 -0.08
CA PRO A 108 -6.32 -8.63 0.48
C PRO A 108 -5.16 -9.34 -0.20
N ASP A 109 -5.35 -10.58 -0.68
CA ASP A 109 -4.32 -11.32 -1.42
C ASP A 109 -4.01 -10.74 -2.82
N ARG A 110 -4.79 -9.75 -3.29
CA ARG A 110 -4.57 -9.02 -4.54
C ARG A 110 -4.02 -7.61 -4.33
N ASP A 111 -3.72 -7.26 -3.09
CA ASP A 111 -3.13 -5.99 -2.69
C ASP A 111 -1.64 -6.19 -2.40
N ALA A 112 -0.77 -5.46 -3.12
CA ALA A 112 0.67 -5.68 -3.06
C ALA A 112 1.26 -5.33 -1.69
N GLN A 113 0.74 -4.30 -1.02
CA GLN A 113 1.22 -3.90 0.30
C GLN A 113 0.89 -4.96 1.36
N LEU A 114 -0.34 -5.47 1.36
CA LEU A 114 -0.78 -6.50 2.30
C LEU A 114 -0.04 -7.83 2.08
N VAL A 115 0.22 -8.19 0.82
CA VAL A 115 1.01 -9.37 0.49
C VAL A 115 2.46 -9.21 0.94
N ALA A 116 3.07 -8.02 0.77
CA ALA A 116 4.42 -7.76 1.25
C ALA A 116 4.52 -7.86 2.78
N GLU A 117 3.57 -7.27 3.51
CA GLU A 117 3.51 -7.36 4.97
C GLU A 117 3.28 -8.80 5.46
N ASN A 118 2.47 -9.58 4.75
CA ASN A 118 2.25 -10.99 5.08
C ASN A 118 3.54 -11.83 4.89
N ILE A 119 4.32 -11.55 3.83
CA ILE A 119 5.62 -12.20 3.63
C ILE A 119 6.57 -11.79 4.76
N ALA A 120 6.65 -10.50 5.10
CA ALA A 120 7.49 -9.98 6.17
C ALA A 120 7.16 -10.64 7.52
N LEU A 121 5.90 -10.72 7.88
CA LEU A 121 5.43 -11.39 9.11
C LEU A 121 5.81 -12.88 9.15
N GLN A 122 5.73 -13.59 8.00
CA GLN A 122 6.16 -14.98 7.94
C GLN A 122 7.67 -15.13 8.14
N LEU A 123 8.47 -14.17 7.62
CA LEU A 123 9.93 -14.16 7.83
C LEU A 123 10.29 -13.90 9.30
N GLU A 124 9.61 -13.00 9.98
CA GLU A 124 9.73 -12.75 11.42
C GLU A 124 9.41 -14.00 12.24
N ASN A 125 8.41 -14.75 11.82
CA ASN A 125 8.03 -16.04 12.41
C ASN A 125 8.95 -17.20 11.98
N ARG A 126 10.14 -16.91 11.43
CA ARG A 126 11.16 -17.88 11.04
C ARG A 126 10.72 -18.90 9.97
N VAL A 127 9.72 -18.58 9.19
CA VAL A 127 9.36 -19.39 8.01
C VAL A 127 10.43 -19.21 6.94
N SER A 128 10.79 -20.30 6.25
CA SER A 128 11.72 -20.23 5.12
C SER A 128 11.24 -19.23 4.07
N PHE A 129 12.09 -18.30 3.66
CA PHE A 129 11.75 -17.25 2.69
C PHE A 129 11.20 -17.81 1.38
N ARG A 130 11.74 -18.97 0.90
CA ARG A 130 11.25 -19.62 -0.31
C ARG A 130 9.80 -20.10 -0.17
N ARG A 131 9.47 -20.67 0.99
CA ARG A 131 8.10 -21.13 1.30
C ARG A 131 7.15 -19.95 1.46
N ALA A 132 7.55 -18.91 2.18
CA ALA A 132 6.75 -17.69 2.38
C ALA A 132 6.41 -17.04 1.05
N MET A 133 7.41 -16.79 0.18
CA MET A 133 7.21 -16.19 -1.14
C MET A 133 6.29 -17.02 -2.02
N LYS A 134 6.57 -18.33 -2.20
CA LYS A 134 5.76 -19.22 -3.06
C LYS A 134 4.33 -19.37 -2.57
N SER A 135 4.12 -19.49 -1.26
CA SER A 135 2.78 -19.58 -0.67
C SER A 135 1.95 -18.35 -0.94
N CYS A 136 2.53 -17.13 -0.74
CA CYS A 136 1.85 -15.89 -1.02
C CYS A 136 1.58 -15.70 -2.52
N MET A 137 2.54 -16.04 -3.39
CA MET A 137 2.35 -15.99 -4.84
C MET A 137 1.18 -16.87 -5.29
N GLY A 138 1.13 -18.12 -4.82
CA GLY A 138 0.04 -19.05 -5.17
C GLY A 138 -1.33 -18.54 -4.72
N ARG A 139 -1.45 -17.88 -3.54
CA ARG A 139 -2.71 -17.23 -3.10
C ARG A 139 -3.09 -16.06 -3.99
N THR A 140 -2.14 -15.21 -4.32
CA THR A 140 -2.37 -14.05 -5.20
C THR A 140 -2.84 -14.49 -6.59
N MET A 141 -2.22 -15.49 -7.19
CA MET A 141 -2.64 -16.04 -8.49
C MET A 141 -4.05 -16.66 -8.43
N LYS A 142 -4.38 -17.38 -7.36
CA LYS A 142 -5.73 -17.91 -7.11
C LYS A 142 -6.78 -16.80 -6.93
N SER A 143 -6.40 -15.64 -6.39
CA SER A 143 -7.30 -14.48 -6.23
C SER A 143 -7.59 -13.74 -7.54
N GLY A 144 -6.98 -14.17 -8.67
CA GLY A 144 -7.24 -13.65 -10.01
C GLY A 144 -6.28 -12.52 -10.43
N ALA A 145 -5.07 -12.46 -9.89
CA ALA A 145 -4.01 -11.65 -10.45
C ALA A 145 -3.49 -12.26 -11.76
N LYS A 146 -3.09 -11.43 -12.72
CA LYS A 146 -2.52 -11.88 -14.01
C LYS A 146 -1.02 -12.16 -13.92
N GLY A 147 -0.37 -11.68 -12.88
CA GLY A 147 1.03 -11.94 -12.60
C GLY A 147 1.48 -11.33 -11.28
N ILE A 148 2.49 -11.94 -10.69
CA ILE A 148 3.11 -11.47 -9.45
C ILE A 148 4.63 -11.65 -9.53
N LYS A 149 5.35 -10.67 -8.96
CA LYS A 149 6.79 -10.76 -8.70
C LYS A 149 7.05 -10.40 -7.26
N THR A 150 7.80 -11.23 -6.57
CA THR A 150 8.24 -10.99 -5.20
C THR A 150 9.76 -10.96 -5.15
N SER A 151 10.33 -10.09 -4.32
CA SER A 151 11.76 -9.99 -4.11
C SER A 151 12.04 -9.82 -2.62
N CYS A 152 12.95 -10.63 -2.08
CA CYS A 152 13.45 -10.50 -0.72
C CYS A 152 14.94 -10.19 -0.78
N SER A 153 15.37 -9.19 -0.01
CA SER A 153 16.77 -8.70 0.05
C SER A 153 17.23 -8.59 1.48
N GLY A 154 18.41 -9.12 1.77
CA GLY A 154 19.00 -9.08 3.09
C GLY A 154 19.73 -10.39 3.45
N ARG A 155 19.93 -10.65 4.74
CA ARG A 155 20.52 -11.89 5.26
C ARG A 155 19.49 -13.02 5.26
N LEU A 156 19.19 -13.54 4.07
CA LEU A 156 18.17 -14.57 3.87
C LEU A 156 18.57 -15.90 4.55
N GLY A 157 17.72 -16.36 5.47
CA GLY A 157 17.97 -17.57 6.25
C GLY A 157 19.11 -17.45 7.26
N GLY A 158 19.54 -16.23 7.62
CA GLY A 158 20.64 -15.98 8.55
C GLY A 158 22.03 -16.06 7.93
N ALA A 159 22.14 -16.09 6.59
CA ALA A 159 23.43 -16.09 5.90
C ALA A 159 24.25 -14.83 6.23
N ASP A 160 25.58 -14.95 6.37
CA ASP A 160 26.44 -13.81 6.68
C ASP A 160 26.47 -12.77 5.56
N MET A 161 26.49 -13.23 4.31
CA MET A 161 26.42 -12.35 3.15
C MET A 161 24.96 -12.12 2.74
N ALA A 162 24.59 -10.85 2.68
CA ALA A 162 23.27 -10.45 2.17
C ALA A 162 23.17 -10.75 0.67
N ARG A 163 22.01 -11.21 0.25
CA ARG A 163 21.69 -11.44 -1.15
C ARG A 163 20.23 -11.06 -1.46
N THR A 164 19.95 -10.92 -2.72
CA THR A 164 18.58 -10.69 -3.23
C THR A 164 18.11 -11.91 -3.99
N GLU A 165 16.96 -12.43 -3.59
CA GLU A 165 16.27 -13.52 -4.29
C GLU A 165 14.92 -13.01 -4.78
N PHE A 166 14.53 -13.41 -5.98
CA PHE A 166 13.22 -13.03 -6.53
C PHE A 166 12.56 -14.23 -7.21
N TYR A 167 11.25 -14.25 -7.15
CA TYR A 167 10.40 -15.20 -7.87
C TYR A 167 9.32 -14.42 -8.61
N SER A 168 8.94 -14.93 -9.79
CA SER A 168 7.88 -14.35 -10.60
C SER A 168 7.00 -15.44 -11.18
N GLU A 169 5.71 -15.16 -11.29
CA GLU A 169 4.70 -16.02 -11.88
C GLU A 169 3.74 -15.17 -12.70
N GLY A 170 3.39 -15.64 -13.92
CA GLY A 170 2.58 -14.89 -14.85
C GLY A 170 3.35 -13.76 -15.55
N THR A 171 2.62 -12.80 -16.11
CA THR A 171 3.16 -11.67 -16.87
C THR A 171 3.18 -10.39 -16.04
N ILE A 172 4.27 -9.62 -16.08
CA ILE A 172 4.37 -8.35 -15.35
C ILE A 172 5.02 -7.30 -16.26
N PRO A 173 4.23 -6.59 -17.07
CA PRO A 173 4.73 -5.61 -18.02
C PRO A 173 5.03 -4.27 -17.30
N LEU A 174 6.18 -4.14 -16.66
CA LEU A 174 6.53 -2.96 -15.86
C LEU A 174 6.64 -1.68 -16.69
N GLN A 175 7.00 -1.80 -17.98
CA GLN A 175 7.17 -0.65 -18.88
C GLN A 175 5.86 -0.16 -19.49
N THR A 176 4.80 -0.99 -19.51
CA THR A 176 3.50 -0.64 -20.08
C THR A 176 2.75 0.28 -19.13
N LEU A 177 2.54 1.55 -19.49
CA LEU A 177 1.89 2.54 -18.63
C LEU A 177 0.41 2.22 -18.35
N ARG A 178 -0.29 1.66 -19.34
CA ARG A 178 -1.71 1.23 -19.19
C ARG A 178 -1.89 -0.01 -18.32
N ALA A 179 -0.80 -0.71 -17.97
CA ALA A 179 -0.87 -1.87 -17.08
C ALA A 179 -1.07 -1.44 -15.63
N ASP A 180 -2.15 -1.91 -14.99
CA ASP A 180 -2.41 -1.69 -13.57
C ASP A 180 -1.50 -2.59 -12.74
N ILE A 181 -0.38 -2.02 -12.32
CA ILE A 181 0.59 -2.68 -11.45
C ILE A 181 0.52 -2.04 -10.07
N ASP A 182 0.24 -2.89 -9.09
CA ASP A 182 0.29 -2.55 -7.70
C ASP A 182 1.67 -2.88 -7.11
N TYR A 183 2.18 -2.02 -6.23
CA TYR A 183 3.49 -2.16 -5.63
C TYR A 183 3.41 -2.06 -4.12
N GLY A 184 4.03 -3.00 -3.42
CA GLY A 184 4.14 -2.99 -1.97
C GLY A 184 5.57 -3.19 -1.51
N PHE A 185 5.91 -2.52 -0.42
CA PHE A 185 7.19 -2.64 0.27
C PHE A 185 6.94 -2.87 1.76
N ALA A 186 7.65 -3.85 2.32
CA ALA A 186 7.66 -4.12 3.75
C ALA A 186 9.04 -4.54 4.21
N GLU A 187 9.33 -4.29 5.47
CA GLU A 187 10.56 -4.74 6.14
C GLU A 187 10.20 -5.77 7.19
N ALA A 188 10.93 -6.88 7.22
CA ALA A 188 10.84 -7.91 8.25
C ALA A 188 11.98 -7.71 9.24
N ASP A 189 11.67 -7.56 10.53
CA ASP A 189 12.64 -7.46 11.61
C ASP A 189 13.03 -8.86 12.08
N THR A 190 14.15 -9.37 11.55
CA THR A 190 14.68 -10.69 11.93
C THR A 190 15.79 -10.56 12.97
N THR A 191 16.11 -11.65 13.67
CA THR A 191 17.21 -11.69 14.64
C THR A 191 18.59 -11.39 14.03
N TYR A 192 18.71 -11.53 12.70
CA TYR A 192 19.96 -11.27 11.95
C TYR A 192 19.99 -9.89 11.27
N GLY A 193 18.95 -9.08 11.46
CA GLY A 193 18.80 -7.78 10.83
C GLY A 193 17.53 -7.67 9.99
N LYS A 194 17.35 -6.53 9.33
CA LYS A 194 16.18 -6.27 8.49
C LYS A 194 16.27 -6.97 7.13
N VAL A 195 15.16 -7.55 6.71
CA VAL A 195 14.99 -8.12 5.36
C VAL A 195 13.93 -7.32 4.64
N GLY A 196 14.32 -6.67 3.53
CA GLY A 196 13.41 -5.91 2.68
C GLY A 196 12.62 -6.83 1.76
N VAL A 197 11.30 -6.66 1.73
CA VAL A 197 10.38 -7.40 0.86
C VAL A 197 9.74 -6.42 -0.12
N LYS A 198 9.82 -6.70 -1.42
CA LYS A 198 9.17 -5.94 -2.49
C LYS A 198 8.23 -6.85 -3.26
N VAL A 199 7.02 -6.37 -3.53
CA VAL A 199 6.00 -7.13 -4.25
C VAL A 199 5.43 -6.27 -5.36
N TRP A 200 5.28 -6.85 -6.55
CA TRP A 200 4.59 -6.28 -7.71
C TRP A 200 3.46 -7.21 -8.12
N ILE A 201 2.25 -6.70 -8.23
CA ILE A 201 1.07 -7.47 -8.66
C ILE A 201 0.47 -6.80 -9.88
N TYR A 202 0.36 -7.56 -10.96
CA TYR A 202 -0.30 -7.13 -12.17
C TYR A 202 -1.78 -7.51 -12.14
N LYS A 203 -2.65 -6.50 -12.14
CA LYS A 203 -4.11 -6.65 -12.06
C LYS A 203 -4.79 -6.71 -13.41
N GLY A 204 -4.13 -6.25 -14.47
CA GLY A 204 -4.64 -6.19 -15.84
C GLY A 204 -4.35 -4.85 -16.50
N GLU A 205 -4.84 -4.65 -17.71
CA GLU A 205 -4.73 -3.36 -18.43
C GLU A 205 -5.98 -2.51 -18.19
N VAL A 206 -5.75 -1.20 -18.05
CA VAL A 206 -6.80 -0.18 -18.02
C VAL A 206 -6.79 0.51 -19.37
N LEU A 207 -7.82 0.24 -20.16
CA LEU A 207 -8.02 0.88 -21.46
C LEU A 207 -8.92 2.11 -21.27
N PRO A 208 -8.71 3.19 -22.04
CA PRO A 208 -9.60 4.36 -22.00
C PRO A 208 -11.00 3.93 -22.46
N THR A 209 -12.00 4.19 -21.64
CA THR A 209 -13.41 3.96 -21.97
C THR A 209 -13.85 5.00 -23.00
N LYS A 210 -14.59 4.58 -24.04
CA LYS A 210 -15.05 5.47 -25.12
C LYS A 210 -16.06 6.55 -24.67
N GLU A 211 -16.53 6.49 -23.44
CA GLU A 211 -17.55 7.40 -22.88
C GLU A 211 -17.09 8.85 -22.64
N GLY A 212 -15.80 9.16 -22.83
CA GLY A 212 -15.25 10.51 -22.65
C GLY A 212 -15.25 11.40 -23.91
N LYS A 213 -15.82 10.98 -25.04
CA LYS A 213 -15.80 11.75 -26.32
C LYS A 213 -17.11 12.42 -26.71
N GLU A 214 -18.18 12.27 -25.96
CA GLU A 214 -19.48 12.89 -26.29
C GLU A 214 -19.80 14.21 -25.54
N GLY A 215 -18.86 14.80 -24.85
CA GLY A 215 -19.03 16.04 -24.08
C GLY A 215 -18.35 17.28 -24.66
N GLY A 216 -18.15 17.37 -25.97
CA GLY A 216 -17.43 18.50 -26.56
C GLY A 216 -17.97 18.96 -27.91
N THR A 217 -19.29 19.25 -27.99
CA THR A 217 -19.84 20.12 -29.07
C THR A 217 -21.27 20.54 -28.73
N LYS A 218 -21.40 21.67 -28.05
CA LYS A 218 -22.42 22.70 -28.35
C LYS A 218 -22.05 23.97 -27.64
#